data_0440d4ef09d85e37cfaf17ad3c8360e8
#
_entry.id   0440d4ef09d85e37cfaf17ad3c8360e8
#
_cell.length_a   1.000
_cell.length_b   1.000
_cell.length_c   1.000
_cell.angle_alpha   90.00
_cell.angle_beta   90.00
_cell.angle_gamma   90.00
#
_symmetry.space_group_name_H-M   'P 1'
#
loop_
_entity.id
_entity.type
_entity.pdbx_description
1 polymer ?
#
loop_
_entity_poly.entity_id
_entity_poly.type
_entity_poly.pdbx_seq_one_letter_code
_entity_poly.pdbx_strand_id
1 'polypeptide(L)'
;MAQILSQKLENFKILIAPHDLKRVQNLKQIFPRAILYSEIAKSQNRKTEIETTSQLHDFTTSQILIIDSIGLLSKLYSYADVAIVGGGFHDKGLHNILEAATFGVPVIFGNQYKKNPEADALIAQNGGKSFAQVELAADFVLELSKNSNLLQEMSENAGNFVHSQPNSSEIILKKILEIVKL
;
A
#
# COMPACT_ATOMS: atom_id res chain seq x y z
N MET A 1 1.53 -13.95 2.71
CA MET A 1 1.67 -13.06 1.55
C MET A 1 3.14 -12.74 1.22
N ALA A 2 3.82 -11.86 1.96
CA ALA A 2 5.20 -11.47 1.64
C ALA A 2 6.18 -12.65 1.52
N GLN A 3 6.05 -13.71 2.32
CA GLN A 3 6.86 -14.93 2.18
C GLN A 3 6.60 -15.67 0.85
N ILE A 4 5.34 -15.76 0.41
CA ILE A 4 5.00 -16.40 -0.86
C ILE A 4 5.58 -15.58 -2.02
N LEU A 5 5.40 -14.27 -1.98
CA LEU A 5 5.89 -13.37 -3.02
C LEU A 5 7.42 -13.37 -3.09
N SER A 6 8.12 -13.31 -1.97
CA SER A 6 9.59 -13.30 -1.95
C SER A 6 10.24 -14.59 -2.48
N GLN A 7 9.48 -15.69 -2.55
CA GLN A 7 9.95 -16.97 -3.12
C GLN A 7 9.66 -17.10 -4.61
N LYS A 8 8.61 -16.43 -5.10
CA LYS A 8 8.09 -16.62 -6.46
C LYS A 8 8.45 -15.50 -7.43
N LEU A 9 8.80 -14.33 -6.90
CA LEU A 9 9.03 -13.15 -7.71
C LEU A 9 10.54 -12.91 -7.88
N GLU A 10 10.95 -12.67 -9.11
CA GLU A 10 12.31 -12.23 -9.48
C GLU A 10 12.29 -10.73 -9.79
N ASN A 11 13.36 -10.01 -9.46
CA ASN A 11 13.56 -8.60 -9.83
C ASN A 11 12.55 -7.57 -9.29
N PHE A 12 12.02 -7.75 -8.06
CA PHE A 12 11.24 -6.69 -7.44
C PHE A 12 11.54 -6.52 -5.95
N LYS A 13 10.98 -5.47 -5.39
CA LYS A 13 11.19 -5.05 -4.01
C LYS A 13 9.89 -5.16 -3.24
N ILE A 14 9.96 -5.66 -2.02
CA ILE A 14 8.82 -5.72 -1.10
C ILE A 14 9.08 -4.75 0.05
N LEU A 15 8.17 -3.78 0.22
CA LEU A 15 8.14 -2.93 1.39
C LEU A 15 7.10 -3.46 2.36
N ILE A 16 7.48 -3.69 3.61
CA ILE A 16 6.58 -4.16 4.67
C ILE A 16 6.46 -3.05 5.72
N ALA A 17 5.30 -2.42 5.79
CA ALA A 17 4.97 -1.45 6.83
C ALA A 17 4.03 -2.08 7.85
N PRO A 18 4.53 -2.56 9.00
CA PRO A 18 3.68 -3.16 10.03
C PRO A 18 2.83 -2.10 10.71
N HIS A 19 1.54 -2.38 10.91
CA HIS A 19 0.65 -1.49 11.66
C HIS A 19 1.12 -1.27 13.12
N ASP A 20 1.73 -2.29 13.73
CA ASP A 20 2.33 -2.22 15.06
C ASP A 20 3.85 -2.46 14.95
N LEU A 21 4.63 -1.47 15.34
CA LEU A 21 6.11 -1.53 15.31
C LEU A 21 6.68 -2.66 16.19
N LYS A 22 5.94 -3.14 17.18
CA LYS A 22 6.33 -4.33 17.97
C LYS A 22 6.52 -5.58 17.10
N ARG A 23 5.92 -5.63 15.94
CA ARG A 23 6.05 -6.73 14.98
C ARG A 23 7.37 -6.71 14.19
N VAL A 24 8.12 -5.62 14.21
CA VAL A 24 9.37 -5.47 13.45
C VAL A 24 10.37 -6.58 13.78
N GLN A 25 10.54 -6.90 15.06
CA GLN A 25 11.46 -7.98 15.46
C GLN A 25 11.02 -9.36 14.93
N ASN A 26 9.72 -9.65 14.99
CA ASN A 26 9.18 -10.87 14.43
C ASN A 26 9.35 -10.93 12.90
N LEU A 27 9.13 -9.81 12.22
CA LEU A 27 9.37 -9.71 10.78
C LEU A 27 10.86 -9.93 10.42
N LYS A 28 11.79 -9.41 11.22
CA LYS A 28 13.24 -9.66 11.05
C LYS A 28 13.60 -11.14 11.23
N GLN A 29 12.92 -11.86 12.13
CA GLN A 29 13.10 -13.31 12.26
C GLN A 29 12.58 -14.08 11.05
N ILE A 30 11.42 -13.67 10.51
CA ILE A 30 10.83 -14.27 9.30
C ILE A 30 11.68 -13.95 8.06
N PHE A 31 12.23 -12.74 7.98
CA PHE A 31 13.04 -12.25 6.88
C PHE A 31 14.43 -11.79 7.37
N PRO A 32 15.36 -12.71 7.65
CA PRO A 32 16.66 -12.36 8.24
C PRO A 32 17.50 -11.41 7.38
N ARG A 33 17.30 -11.46 6.06
CA ARG A 33 18.00 -10.59 5.08
C ARG A 33 17.29 -9.27 4.82
N ALA A 34 16.12 -9.02 5.43
CA ALA A 34 15.44 -7.74 5.27
C ALA A 34 16.26 -6.60 5.88
N ILE A 35 16.19 -5.44 5.27
CA ILE A 35 16.81 -4.21 5.79
C ILE A 35 15.74 -3.42 6.55
N LEU A 36 16.12 -2.78 7.66
CA LEU A 36 15.24 -1.82 8.34
C LEU A 36 15.44 -0.43 7.73
N TYR A 37 14.36 0.31 7.60
CA TYR A 37 14.44 1.70 7.14
C TYR A 37 15.36 2.55 8.03
N SER A 38 15.30 2.38 9.35
CA SER A 38 16.16 3.09 10.30
C SER A 38 17.66 2.78 10.12
N GLU A 39 18.02 1.60 9.60
CA GLU A 39 19.41 1.23 9.29
C GLU A 39 19.95 2.06 8.12
N ILE A 40 19.12 2.26 7.08
CA ILE A 40 19.46 3.09 5.92
C ILE A 40 19.61 4.56 6.34
N ALA A 41 18.64 5.09 7.10
CA ALA A 41 18.64 6.47 7.53
C ALA A 41 19.87 6.83 8.42
N LYS A 42 20.32 5.89 9.25
CA LYS A 42 21.52 6.06 10.10
C LYS A 42 22.83 6.00 9.31
N SER A 43 22.92 5.15 8.32
CA SER A 43 24.16 4.97 7.54
C SER A 43 24.54 6.20 6.73
N GLN A 44 23.62 7.11 6.48
CA GLN A 44 23.85 8.26 5.61
C GLN A 44 24.19 9.56 6.33
N ASN A 45 24.27 9.59 7.67
CA ASN A 45 24.70 10.76 8.49
C ASN A 45 24.08 12.11 8.04
N ARG A 46 22.86 12.11 7.44
CA ARG A 46 22.21 13.29 6.89
C ARG A 46 21.06 13.74 7.80
N LYS A 47 21.23 14.93 8.31
CA LYS A 47 20.17 15.72 8.89
C LYS A 47 19.08 15.96 7.85
N THR A 48 17.83 15.61 8.22
CA THR A 48 16.56 16.22 7.81
C THR A 48 16.48 16.77 6.40
N GLU A 49 15.99 16.00 5.54
CA GLU A 49 14.99 16.18 4.49
C GLU A 49 15.14 15.00 3.54
N ILE A 50 14.11 14.21 3.50
CA ILE A 50 14.10 12.98 2.75
C ILE A 50 14.06 13.33 1.27
N GLU A 51 15.19 13.35 0.62
CA GLU A 51 15.28 13.03 -0.81
C GLU A 51 15.02 11.53 -0.95
N THR A 52 13.76 11.16 -0.85
CA THR A 52 13.27 9.79 -0.73
C THR A 52 13.60 8.95 -1.97
N THR A 53 13.87 9.57 -3.10
CA THR A 53 14.06 8.93 -4.40
C THR A 53 15.39 8.21 -4.54
N SER A 54 16.50 8.81 -4.11
CA SER A 54 17.83 8.20 -4.26
C SER A 54 18.07 7.08 -3.25
N GLN A 55 17.41 7.13 -2.10
CA GLN A 55 17.63 6.21 -0.99
C GLN A 55 16.91 4.87 -1.17
N LEU A 56 15.77 4.87 -1.85
CA LEU A 56 15.08 3.63 -2.21
C LEU A 56 15.80 2.88 -3.34
N HIS A 57 16.60 3.55 -4.15
CA HIS A 57 17.45 2.93 -5.15
C HIS A 57 18.66 2.18 -4.57
N ASP A 58 19.18 2.58 -3.40
CA ASP A 58 20.28 1.88 -2.71
C ASP A 58 19.91 0.53 -2.08
N PHE A 59 18.70 0.09 -2.30
CA PHE A 59 18.14 -1.19 -1.90
C PHE A 59 18.70 -2.35 -2.74
N THR A 60 20.00 -2.32 -3.01
CA THR A 60 20.64 -3.24 -3.96
C THR A 60 20.85 -4.64 -3.41
N THR A 61 20.96 -4.78 -2.10
CA THR A 61 21.40 -6.05 -1.48
C THR A 61 20.27 -6.90 -0.90
N SER A 62 19.06 -6.34 -0.69
CA SER A 62 17.92 -7.07 -0.16
C SER A 62 16.66 -6.81 -0.98
N GLN A 63 15.82 -7.82 -1.13
CA GLN A 63 14.50 -7.69 -1.77
C GLN A 63 13.44 -7.14 -0.82
N ILE A 64 13.70 -7.08 0.50
CA ILE A 64 12.71 -6.73 1.51
C ILE A 64 13.20 -5.57 2.37
N LEU A 65 12.38 -4.52 2.44
CA LEU A 65 12.53 -3.39 3.34
C LEU A 65 11.42 -3.42 4.39
N ILE A 66 11.77 -3.37 5.65
CA ILE A 66 10.82 -3.24 6.75
C ILE A 66 10.82 -1.78 7.20
N ILE A 67 9.66 -1.15 7.16
CA ILE A 67 9.46 0.23 7.61
C ILE A 67 9.21 0.20 9.12
N ASP A 68 10.21 0.57 9.88
CA ASP A 68 10.22 0.59 11.34
C ASP A 68 10.01 2.00 11.92
N SER A 69 9.32 2.85 11.17
CA SER A 69 8.99 4.23 11.55
C SER A 69 7.55 4.59 11.18
N ILE A 70 6.99 5.57 11.91
CA ILE A 70 5.62 6.05 11.69
C ILE A 70 5.64 7.24 10.73
N GLY A 71 4.57 7.39 9.92
CA GLY A 71 4.34 8.57 9.07
C GLY A 71 4.95 8.52 7.68
N LEU A 72 5.63 7.43 7.31
CA LEU A 72 6.23 7.28 5.97
C LEU A 72 5.33 6.59 4.95
N LEU A 73 4.37 5.79 5.39
CA LEU A 73 3.61 4.90 4.52
C LEU A 73 2.93 5.63 3.36
N SER A 74 2.30 6.78 3.64
CA SER A 74 1.62 7.56 2.62
C SER A 74 2.56 8.04 1.51
N LYS A 75 3.81 8.39 1.84
CA LYS A 75 4.82 8.79 0.85
C LYS A 75 5.35 7.60 0.05
N LEU A 76 5.36 6.41 0.66
CA LEU A 76 5.90 5.20 0.03
C LEU A 76 4.98 4.64 -1.07
N TYR A 77 3.68 4.94 -1.02
CA TYR A 77 2.76 4.50 -2.08
C TYR A 77 3.10 5.08 -3.45
N SER A 78 3.70 6.28 -3.52
CA SER A 78 4.12 6.86 -4.81
C SER A 78 5.20 6.06 -5.55
N TYR A 79 5.83 5.07 -4.90
CA TYR A 79 6.85 4.18 -5.46
C TYR A 79 6.35 2.74 -5.64
N ALA A 80 5.10 2.48 -5.32
CA ALA A 80 4.55 1.13 -5.37
C ALA A 80 3.85 0.87 -6.71
N ASP A 81 4.12 -0.28 -7.31
CA ASP A 81 3.36 -0.78 -8.46
C ASP A 81 2.07 -1.48 -8.02
N VAL A 82 2.07 -2.12 -6.87
CA VAL A 82 0.92 -2.83 -6.27
C VAL A 82 0.94 -2.66 -4.76
N ALA A 83 -0.19 -2.35 -4.17
CA ALA A 83 -0.37 -2.31 -2.72
C ALA A 83 -1.18 -3.50 -2.21
N ILE A 84 -0.66 -4.17 -1.17
CA ILE A 84 -1.38 -5.20 -0.45
C ILE A 84 -1.76 -4.64 0.91
N VAL A 85 -3.05 -4.33 1.08
CA VAL A 85 -3.55 -3.73 2.30
C VAL A 85 -4.00 -4.80 3.29
N GLY A 86 -3.43 -4.74 4.48
CA GLY A 86 -3.70 -5.70 5.55
C GLY A 86 -5.09 -5.56 6.19
N GLY A 87 -5.42 -6.50 7.05
CA GLY A 87 -6.65 -6.49 7.85
C GLY A 87 -7.80 -7.28 7.24
N GLY A 88 -7.97 -7.26 5.92
CA GLY A 88 -9.08 -7.92 5.25
C GLY A 88 -9.03 -9.46 5.18
N PHE A 89 -7.92 -10.10 5.56
CA PHE A 89 -7.79 -11.56 5.61
C PHE A 89 -8.19 -12.16 6.97
N HIS A 90 -8.65 -11.33 7.91
CA HIS A 90 -9.10 -11.75 9.25
C HIS A 90 -10.14 -10.75 9.79
N ASP A 91 -10.80 -11.08 10.90
CA ASP A 91 -11.96 -10.35 11.44
C ASP A 91 -11.66 -8.93 11.98
N LYS A 92 -10.40 -8.52 12.04
CA LYS A 92 -10.01 -7.18 12.53
C LYS A 92 -10.41 -6.03 11.59
N GLY A 93 -10.84 -6.37 10.38
CA GLY A 93 -11.25 -5.41 9.36
C GLY A 93 -10.12 -4.88 8.50
N LEU A 94 -10.49 -4.35 7.34
CA LEU A 94 -9.57 -3.80 6.34
C LEU A 94 -9.03 -2.45 6.79
N HIS A 95 -7.73 -2.21 6.57
CA HIS A 95 -7.12 -0.89 6.72
C HIS A 95 -7.48 0.03 5.55
N ASN A 96 -7.03 1.28 5.60
CA ASN A 96 -7.36 2.28 4.59
C ASN A 96 -6.78 1.90 3.20
N ILE A 97 -7.67 1.67 2.24
CA ILE A 97 -7.32 1.32 0.86
C ILE A 97 -7.17 2.56 -0.03
N LEU A 98 -7.78 3.69 0.34
CA LEU A 98 -7.78 4.90 -0.45
C LEU A 98 -6.39 5.57 -0.48
N GLU A 99 -5.59 5.37 0.56
CA GLU A 99 -4.22 5.91 0.60
C GLU A 99 -3.38 5.43 -0.59
N ALA A 100 -3.43 4.14 -0.91
CA ALA A 100 -2.71 3.60 -2.06
C ALA A 100 -3.38 4.02 -3.38
N ALA A 101 -4.70 3.91 -3.46
CA ALA A 101 -5.47 4.24 -4.66
C ALA A 101 -5.27 5.71 -5.09
N THR A 102 -5.07 6.63 -4.14
CA THR A 102 -4.80 8.06 -4.43
C THR A 102 -3.56 8.25 -5.30
N PHE A 103 -2.58 7.37 -5.20
CA PHE A 103 -1.37 7.40 -6.03
C PHE A 103 -1.50 6.57 -7.32
N GLY A 104 -2.69 6.12 -7.68
CA GLY A 104 -2.90 5.25 -8.82
C GLY A 104 -2.30 3.85 -8.62
N VAL A 105 -2.24 3.37 -7.40
CA VAL A 105 -1.70 2.05 -7.08
C VAL A 105 -2.84 1.05 -6.94
N PRO A 106 -2.87 -0.04 -7.72
CA PRO A 106 -3.85 -1.11 -7.59
C PRO A 106 -3.82 -1.73 -6.20
N VAL A 107 -4.99 -1.93 -5.59
CA VAL A 107 -5.08 -2.36 -4.20
C VAL A 107 -5.61 -3.79 -4.10
N ILE A 108 -4.81 -4.66 -3.49
CA ILE A 108 -5.14 -6.06 -3.23
C ILE A 108 -5.40 -6.24 -1.73
N PHE A 109 -6.49 -6.89 -1.38
CA PHE A 109 -6.89 -7.06 0.02
C PHE A 109 -7.73 -8.32 0.24
N GLY A 110 -7.96 -8.65 1.52
CA GLY A 110 -8.81 -9.78 1.91
C GLY A 110 -10.30 -9.45 1.83
N ASN A 111 -11.15 -10.46 1.83
CA ASN A 111 -12.61 -10.31 1.66
C ASN A 111 -13.38 -9.91 2.93
N GLN A 112 -12.70 -9.66 4.04
CA GLN A 112 -13.31 -9.19 5.29
C GLN A 112 -13.35 -7.65 5.35
N TYR A 113 -14.11 -7.03 4.44
CA TYR A 113 -14.15 -5.55 4.27
C TYR A 113 -15.54 -4.94 4.36
N LYS A 114 -16.55 -5.65 4.90
CA LYS A 114 -17.96 -5.20 4.96
C LYS A 114 -18.19 -3.81 5.59
N LYS A 115 -17.22 -3.32 6.36
CA LYS A 115 -17.26 -2.00 7.01
C LYS A 115 -16.65 -0.88 6.15
N ASN A 116 -16.15 -1.23 4.96
CA ASN A 116 -15.45 -0.32 4.07
C ASN A 116 -16.22 -0.22 2.74
N PRO A 117 -17.26 0.62 2.64
CA PRO A 117 -18.10 0.73 1.44
C PRO A 117 -17.30 1.15 0.20
N GLU A 118 -16.20 1.89 0.39
CA GLU A 118 -15.28 2.27 -0.67
C GLU A 118 -14.60 1.06 -1.33
N ALA A 119 -14.53 -0.09 -0.65
CA ALA A 119 -13.92 -1.30 -1.20
C ALA A 119 -14.76 -1.89 -2.34
N ASP A 120 -16.09 -1.95 -2.18
CA ASP A 120 -17.00 -2.42 -3.24
C ASP A 120 -16.92 -1.51 -4.47
N ALA A 121 -16.87 -0.19 -4.25
CA ALA A 121 -16.80 0.79 -5.32
C ALA A 121 -15.44 0.72 -6.07
N LEU A 122 -14.33 0.57 -5.36
CA LEU A 122 -13.00 0.40 -5.95
C LEU A 122 -12.91 -0.90 -6.78
N ILE A 123 -13.50 -2.00 -6.29
CA ILE A 123 -13.58 -3.28 -7.03
C ILE A 123 -14.43 -3.11 -8.29
N ALA A 124 -15.60 -2.46 -8.19
CA ALA A 124 -16.49 -2.25 -9.32
C ALA A 124 -15.84 -1.44 -10.46
N GLN A 125 -14.88 -0.57 -10.14
CA GLN A 125 -14.10 0.19 -11.12
C GLN A 125 -12.77 -0.50 -11.52
N ASN A 126 -12.55 -1.76 -11.12
CA ASN A 126 -11.31 -2.51 -11.38
C ASN A 126 -10.03 -1.83 -10.87
N GLY A 127 -10.10 -0.92 -9.90
CA GLY A 127 -8.94 -0.30 -9.26
C GLY A 127 -8.38 -1.12 -8.09
N GLY A 128 -9.14 -2.13 -7.64
CA GLY A 128 -8.73 -3.05 -6.59
C GLY A 128 -9.37 -4.42 -6.73
N LYS A 129 -8.84 -5.41 -5.99
CA LYS A 129 -9.38 -6.77 -6.00
C LYS A 129 -9.27 -7.42 -4.63
N SER A 130 -10.32 -8.14 -4.23
CA SER A 130 -10.35 -8.84 -2.95
C SER A 130 -10.27 -10.35 -3.13
N PHE A 131 -9.67 -11.02 -2.15
CA PHE A 131 -9.49 -12.46 -2.17
C PHE A 131 -9.80 -13.08 -0.80
N ALA A 132 -10.40 -14.26 -0.82
CA ALA A 132 -10.66 -15.01 0.41
C ALA A 132 -9.39 -15.65 0.99
N GLN A 133 -8.43 -15.98 0.13
CA GLN A 133 -7.20 -16.68 0.48
C GLN A 133 -5.97 -15.87 0.09
N VAL A 134 -4.97 -15.92 0.94
CA VAL A 134 -3.70 -15.21 0.76
C VAL A 134 -2.94 -15.71 -0.46
N GLU A 135 -3.04 -17.00 -0.74
CA GLU A 135 -2.41 -17.67 -1.89
C GLU A 135 -2.94 -17.13 -3.21
N LEU A 136 -4.27 -17.03 -3.34
CA LEU A 136 -4.92 -16.49 -4.54
C LEU A 136 -4.56 -15.01 -4.76
N ALA A 137 -4.47 -14.24 -3.69
CA ALA A 137 -4.03 -12.86 -3.78
C ALA A 137 -2.55 -12.77 -4.23
N ALA A 138 -1.69 -13.67 -3.73
CA ALA A 138 -0.29 -13.73 -4.17
C ALA A 138 -0.18 -14.13 -5.65
N ASP A 139 -0.94 -15.12 -6.10
CA ASP A 139 -0.95 -15.56 -7.51
C ASP A 139 -1.43 -14.42 -8.43
N PHE A 140 -2.40 -13.62 -7.99
CA PHE A 140 -2.84 -12.44 -8.75
C PHE A 140 -1.76 -11.34 -8.81
N VAL A 141 -1.02 -11.10 -7.74
CA VAL A 141 0.13 -10.18 -7.78
C VAL A 141 1.21 -10.67 -8.76
N LEU A 142 1.43 -11.99 -8.83
CA LEU A 142 2.31 -12.60 -9.82
C LEU A 142 1.80 -12.44 -11.26
N GLU A 143 0.49 -12.50 -11.46
CA GLU A 143 -0.14 -12.18 -12.76
C GLU A 143 0.11 -10.73 -13.14
N LEU A 144 -0.15 -9.78 -12.23
CA LEU A 144 0.11 -8.34 -12.46
C LEU A 144 1.58 -8.07 -12.81
N SER A 145 2.52 -8.76 -12.15
CA SER A 145 3.96 -8.57 -12.43
C SER A 145 4.38 -9.01 -13.85
N LYS A 146 3.57 -9.83 -14.51
CA LYS A 146 3.81 -10.35 -15.88
C LYS A 146 2.92 -9.70 -16.93
N ASN A 147 1.90 -8.97 -16.53
CA ASN A 147 0.92 -8.34 -17.42
C ASN A 147 0.88 -6.82 -17.21
N SER A 148 1.79 -6.12 -17.90
CA SER A 148 1.91 -4.67 -17.79
C SER A 148 0.64 -3.92 -18.20
N ASN A 149 -0.12 -4.44 -19.16
CA ASN A 149 -1.37 -3.81 -19.59
C ASN A 149 -2.43 -3.87 -18.50
N LEU A 150 -2.60 -5.04 -17.86
CA LEU A 150 -3.54 -5.19 -16.75
C LEU A 150 -3.12 -4.33 -15.55
N LEU A 151 -1.82 -4.29 -15.25
CA LEU A 151 -1.28 -3.46 -14.18
C LEU A 151 -1.59 -1.97 -14.45
N GLN A 152 -1.32 -1.49 -15.65
CA GLN A 152 -1.59 -0.11 -16.04
C GLN A 152 -3.08 0.22 -15.97
N GLU A 153 -3.95 -0.63 -16.52
CA GLU A 153 -5.40 -0.45 -16.47
C GLU A 153 -5.89 -0.33 -15.02
N MET A 154 -5.47 -1.24 -14.14
CA MET A 154 -5.85 -1.20 -12.74
C MET A 154 -5.30 0.05 -12.03
N SER A 155 -4.10 0.50 -12.38
CA SER A 155 -3.48 1.72 -11.84
C SER A 155 -4.30 2.97 -12.20
N GLU A 156 -4.64 3.11 -13.46
CA GLU A 156 -5.47 4.22 -13.96
C GLU A 156 -6.84 4.21 -13.29
N ASN A 157 -7.47 3.04 -13.17
CA ASN A 157 -8.77 2.89 -12.51
C ASN A 157 -8.72 3.23 -11.02
N ALA A 158 -7.67 2.82 -10.30
CA ALA A 158 -7.49 3.15 -8.89
C ALA A 158 -7.37 4.66 -8.67
N GLY A 159 -6.53 5.33 -9.47
CA GLY A 159 -6.36 6.77 -9.41
C GLY A 159 -7.65 7.52 -9.78
N ASN A 160 -8.29 7.16 -10.89
CA ASN A 160 -9.52 7.75 -11.35
C ASN A 160 -10.66 7.59 -10.33
N PHE A 161 -10.74 6.44 -9.67
CA PHE A 161 -11.72 6.23 -8.61
C PHE A 161 -11.62 7.30 -7.52
N VAL A 162 -10.43 7.56 -7.01
CA VAL A 162 -10.26 8.54 -5.92
C VAL A 162 -10.44 9.98 -6.43
N HIS A 163 -9.86 10.32 -7.58
CA HIS A 163 -9.92 11.68 -8.12
C HIS A 163 -11.32 12.08 -8.62
N SER A 164 -12.16 11.10 -8.98
CA SER A 164 -13.57 11.35 -9.37
C SER A 164 -14.52 11.54 -8.19
N GLN A 165 -14.08 11.23 -6.96
CA GLN A 165 -14.94 11.41 -5.78
C GLN A 165 -15.13 12.90 -5.48
N PRO A 166 -16.32 13.29 -5.07
CA PRO A 166 -16.58 14.67 -4.68
C PRO A 166 -15.71 15.07 -3.49
N ASN A 167 -15.22 16.30 -3.51
CA ASN A 167 -14.39 16.84 -2.44
C ASN A 167 -15.23 16.97 -1.15
N SER A 168 -15.01 16.07 -0.21
CA SER A 168 -15.75 16.03 1.06
C SER A 168 -15.61 17.35 1.84
N SER A 169 -14.46 18.03 1.76
CA SER A 169 -14.23 19.31 2.43
C SER A 169 -15.12 20.41 1.85
N GLU A 170 -15.32 20.45 0.54
CA GLU A 170 -16.23 21.40 -0.11
C GLU A 170 -17.70 21.12 0.25
N ILE A 171 -18.09 19.86 0.29
CA ILE A 171 -19.43 19.45 0.69
C ILE A 171 -19.72 19.88 2.13
N ILE A 172 -18.77 19.59 3.04
CA ILE A 172 -18.89 19.97 4.45
C ILE A 172 -18.93 21.48 4.61
N LEU A 173 -18.03 22.21 3.94
CA LEU A 173 -17.99 23.68 3.99
C LEU A 173 -19.32 24.27 3.51
N LYS A 174 -19.81 23.82 2.37
CA LYS A 174 -21.11 24.26 1.84
C LYS A 174 -22.22 24.01 2.85
N LYS A 175 -22.27 22.85 3.48
CA LYS A 175 -23.27 22.51 4.48
C LYS A 175 -23.16 23.37 5.73
N ILE A 176 -21.97 23.67 6.20
CA ILE A 176 -21.74 24.58 7.33
C ILE A 176 -22.25 25.98 6.98
N LEU A 177 -21.93 26.53 5.81
CA LEU A 177 -22.38 27.85 5.38
C LEU A 177 -23.90 27.93 5.27
N GLU A 178 -24.58 26.87 4.79
CA GLU A 178 -26.03 26.78 4.77
C GLU A 178 -26.65 26.84 6.19
N ILE A 179 -26.02 26.18 7.18
CA ILE A 179 -26.49 26.15 8.56
C ILE A 179 -26.28 27.49 9.27
N VAL A 180 -25.11 28.09 9.05
CA VAL A 180 -24.72 29.36 9.71
C VAL A 180 -25.38 30.58 9.06
N LYS A 181 -26.08 30.41 7.91
CA LYS A 181 -26.74 31.49 7.16
C LYS A 181 -25.82 32.69 6.86
N LEU A 182 -24.56 32.43 6.56
CA LEU A 182 -23.62 33.41 6.04
C LEU A 182 -23.62 33.41 4.51
#